data_6dea4a2f7c2ed26cf9b1377d5e192a42
#
_entry.id   6dea4a2f7c2ed26cf9b1377d5e192a42
#
_cell.length_a   1.000
_cell.length_b   1.000
_cell.length_c   1.000
_cell.angle_alpha   90.00
_cell.angle_beta   90.00
_cell.angle_gamma   90.00
#
_symmetry.space_group_name_H-M   'P 1'
#
loop_
_entity.id
_entity.type
_entity.pdbx_description
1 polymer ?
#
loop_
_entity_poly.entity_id
_entity_poly.type
_entity_poly.pdbx_seq_one_letter_code
_entity_poly.pdbx_strand_id
1 'polypeptide(L)'
;MDFLFIHGNYPAQFRHLAPRIGQSSQQRVVFLTAREDAETEALPGVEIRRFSCHRSPHPETHHYLTATEDAVLQGQAVLRELALLIEDGFRPRVVVSHAGMGLGLFIKDLLPDALHVGYFEWYFRSFTTKNLLANFDLNAQLKSGLRNLPILQELECCDFGVVPTEWQKSQFPRAYQEKLTVIFDGIDTSFFLPHNDPQRLQKQDLTIRNRETGQDFTMEANKTVLSYATRGMEPLRGFPEFMRA
;
A
#
# COMPACT_ATOMS: atom_id res chain seq x y z
N MET A 1 1.75 21.49 -14.26
CA MET A 1 1.80 21.19 -12.80
C MET A 1 2.30 19.77 -12.64
N ASP A 2 3.36 19.57 -11.85
CA ASP A 2 3.99 18.24 -11.75
C ASP A 2 3.54 17.52 -10.48
N PHE A 3 3.41 16.19 -10.60
CA PHE A 3 2.97 15.30 -9.53
C PHE A 3 4.02 14.24 -9.25
N LEU A 4 4.22 13.91 -7.98
CA LEU A 4 5.07 12.83 -7.54
C LEU A 4 4.25 11.83 -6.74
N PHE A 5 4.29 10.55 -7.14
CA PHE A 5 3.79 9.43 -6.37
C PHE A 5 4.94 8.62 -5.80
N ILE A 6 4.82 8.18 -4.54
CA ILE A 6 5.87 7.43 -3.86
C ILE A 6 5.26 6.21 -3.18
N HIS A 7 5.70 5.02 -3.59
CA HIS A 7 5.27 3.77 -2.98
C HIS A 7 6.36 2.70 -3.11
N GLY A 8 6.63 1.92 -2.06
CA GLY A 8 7.62 0.84 -2.11
C GLY A 8 7.31 -0.22 -3.18
N ASN A 9 6.03 -0.44 -3.46
CA ASN A 9 5.55 -1.30 -4.55
C ASN A 9 4.96 -0.46 -5.71
N TYR A 10 4.73 -1.06 -6.88
CA TYR A 10 4.20 -0.39 -8.06
C TYR A 10 3.13 -1.25 -8.75
N PRO A 11 2.06 -0.69 -9.27
CA PRO A 11 1.54 0.67 -9.05
C PRO A 11 0.71 0.80 -7.76
N ALA A 12 0.50 -0.30 -7.04
CA ALA A 12 -0.19 -0.41 -5.76
C ALA A 12 -1.52 0.38 -5.71
N GLN A 13 -1.76 1.15 -4.65
CA GLN A 13 -3.00 1.92 -4.46
C GLN A 13 -3.15 3.09 -5.44
N PHE A 14 -2.06 3.52 -6.08
CA PHE A 14 -2.08 4.66 -7.00
C PHE A 14 -2.33 4.27 -8.47
N ARG A 15 -2.65 2.99 -8.74
CA ARG A 15 -2.83 2.44 -10.11
C ARG A 15 -3.86 3.14 -10.97
N HIS A 16 -4.87 3.73 -10.37
CA HIS A 16 -5.94 4.45 -11.09
C HIS A 16 -5.68 5.95 -11.13
N LEU A 17 -5.15 6.52 -10.03
CA LEU A 17 -4.95 7.95 -9.89
C LEU A 17 -3.77 8.46 -10.72
N ALA A 18 -2.61 7.79 -10.65
CA ALA A 18 -1.41 8.24 -11.33
C ALA A 18 -1.59 8.32 -12.87
N PRO A 19 -2.10 7.30 -13.57
CA PRO A 19 -2.31 7.39 -15.02
C PRO A 19 -3.44 8.34 -15.39
N ARG A 20 -4.47 8.49 -14.55
CA ARG A 20 -5.56 9.45 -14.79
C ARG A 20 -5.03 10.88 -14.85
N ILE A 21 -4.09 11.22 -13.98
CA ILE A 21 -3.42 12.51 -13.99
C ILE A 21 -2.41 12.60 -15.15
N GLY A 22 -1.63 11.54 -15.39
CA GLY A 22 -0.58 11.50 -16.41
C GLY A 22 -1.08 11.53 -17.85
N GLN A 23 -2.33 11.19 -18.11
CA GLN A 23 -2.96 11.33 -19.45
C GLN A 23 -3.25 12.79 -19.82
N SER A 24 -3.14 13.72 -18.88
CA SER A 24 -3.22 15.15 -19.18
C SER A 24 -1.90 15.66 -19.77
N SER A 25 -1.91 16.16 -20.98
CA SER A 25 -0.72 16.65 -21.70
C SER A 25 0.00 17.83 -21.01
N GLN A 26 -0.61 18.45 -20.02
CA GLN A 26 -0.06 19.61 -19.28
C GLN A 26 0.63 19.21 -17.97
N GLN A 27 0.72 17.92 -17.65
CA GLN A 27 1.21 17.48 -16.35
C GLN A 27 2.29 16.41 -16.53
N ARG A 28 3.39 16.56 -15.80
CA ARG A 28 4.40 15.51 -15.67
C ARG A 28 4.11 14.75 -14.38
N VAL A 29 4.00 13.44 -14.49
CA VAL A 29 3.78 12.53 -13.37
C VAL A 29 4.97 11.60 -13.24
N VAL A 30 5.63 11.64 -12.09
CA VAL A 30 6.71 10.72 -11.74
C VAL A 30 6.23 9.80 -10.63
N PHE A 31 6.57 8.52 -10.75
CA PHE A 31 6.32 7.51 -9.74
C PHE A 31 7.65 6.94 -9.22
N LEU A 32 7.98 7.24 -7.96
CA LEU A 32 9.13 6.66 -7.26
C LEU A 32 8.74 5.34 -6.61
N THR A 33 9.49 4.27 -6.91
CA THR A 33 9.23 2.93 -6.37
C THR A 33 10.52 2.16 -6.07
N ALA A 34 10.45 1.22 -5.12
CA ALA A 34 11.52 0.25 -4.86
C ALA A 34 11.35 -1.05 -5.68
N ARG A 35 10.24 -1.21 -6.42
CA ARG A 35 9.95 -2.40 -7.20
C ARG A 35 10.89 -2.50 -8.41
N GLU A 36 11.65 -3.59 -8.51
CA GLU A 36 12.70 -3.78 -9.53
C GLU A 36 12.15 -3.95 -10.95
N ASP A 37 10.99 -4.59 -11.09
CA ASP A 37 10.33 -4.89 -12.36
C ASP A 37 9.16 -3.94 -12.69
N ALA A 38 9.15 -2.74 -12.11
CA ALA A 38 8.05 -1.77 -12.28
C ALA A 38 7.79 -1.42 -13.75
N GLU A 39 8.82 -1.37 -14.57
CA GLU A 39 8.73 -1.03 -15.99
C GLU A 39 7.93 -2.07 -16.80
N THR A 40 7.78 -3.30 -16.32
CA THR A 40 6.97 -4.34 -16.98
C THR A 40 5.46 -4.06 -16.92
N GLU A 41 5.03 -3.18 -16.01
CA GLU A 41 3.64 -2.77 -15.81
C GLU A 41 3.45 -1.26 -16.02
N ALA A 42 4.15 -0.68 -17.01
CA ALA A 42 4.13 0.75 -17.27
C ALA A 42 2.71 1.32 -17.40
N LEU A 43 2.43 2.41 -16.66
CA LEU A 43 1.16 3.12 -16.73
C LEU A 43 1.22 4.28 -17.72
N PRO A 44 0.15 4.53 -18.50
CA PRO A 44 0.13 5.61 -19.48
C PRO A 44 0.38 6.99 -18.84
N GLY A 45 1.36 7.73 -19.39
CA GLY A 45 1.69 9.09 -18.95
C GLY A 45 2.38 9.19 -17.59
N VAL A 46 2.91 8.07 -17.06
CA VAL A 46 3.62 8.01 -15.79
C VAL A 46 5.08 7.63 -16.04
N GLU A 47 6.00 8.50 -15.65
CA GLU A 47 7.43 8.24 -15.63
C GLU A 47 7.78 7.44 -14.38
N ILE A 48 8.45 6.29 -14.55
CA ILE A 48 8.88 5.46 -13.43
C ILE A 48 10.33 5.80 -13.08
N ARG A 49 10.58 6.01 -11.79
CA ARG A 49 11.93 6.14 -11.21
C ARG A 49 12.07 5.18 -10.06
N ARG A 50 13.23 4.56 -9.91
CA ARG A 50 13.49 3.60 -8.85
C ARG A 50 14.39 4.19 -7.78
N PHE A 51 14.09 3.86 -6.53
CA PHE A 51 14.98 4.09 -5.42
C PHE A 51 15.40 2.76 -4.77
N SER A 52 16.56 2.75 -4.15
CA SER A 52 17.02 1.59 -3.39
C SER A 52 17.77 2.03 -2.14
N CYS A 53 17.62 1.26 -1.07
CA CYS A 53 18.40 1.46 0.14
C CYS A 53 19.84 0.98 -0.08
N HIS A 54 20.80 1.74 0.44
CA HIS A 54 22.21 1.37 0.35
C HIS A 54 22.62 0.23 1.29
N ARG A 55 21.77 -0.06 2.30
CA ARG A 55 21.91 -1.17 3.25
C ARG A 55 20.57 -1.53 3.88
N SER A 56 20.52 -2.64 4.55
CA SER A 56 19.46 -3.01 5.50
C SER A 56 19.72 -2.43 6.90
N PRO A 57 18.74 -2.47 7.82
CA PRO A 57 18.96 -2.16 9.23
C PRO A 57 20.15 -2.90 9.82
N HIS A 58 20.88 -2.25 10.73
CA HIS A 58 22.07 -2.86 11.32
C HIS A 58 21.70 -4.09 12.19
N PRO A 59 22.47 -5.20 12.14
CA PRO A 59 22.13 -6.40 12.91
C PRO A 59 22.05 -6.19 14.43
N GLU A 60 22.80 -5.22 14.98
CA GLU A 60 22.79 -4.87 16.41
C GLU A 60 21.70 -3.85 16.78
N THR A 61 20.93 -3.35 15.83
CA THR A 61 19.80 -2.47 16.12
C THR A 61 18.81 -3.16 17.03
N HIS A 62 18.42 -2.49 18.11
CA HIS A 62 17.43 -3.03 19.04
C HIS A 62 16.20 -3.48 18.27
N HIS A 63 15.76 -4.72 18.50
CA HIS A 63 14.71 -5.37 17.69
C HIS A 63 13.36 -4.65 17.66
N TYR A 64 13.10 -3.72 18.61
CA TYR A 64 11.94 -2.82 18.53
C TYR A 64 12.12 -1.67 17.53
N LEU A 65 13.36 -1.29 17.24
CA LEU A 65 13.68 -0.14 16.40
C LEU A 65 14.04 -0.51 14.96
N THR A 66 14.15 -1.80 14.66
CA THR A 66 14.52 -2.29 13.32
C THR A 66 13.61 -1.71 12.24
N ALA A 67 12.27 -1.68 12.48
CA ALA A 67 11.33 -1.10 11.52
C ALA A 67 11.47 0.43 11.40
N THR A 68 11.87 1.11 12.47
CA THR A 68 12.13 2.55 12.44
C THR A 68 13.41 2.88 11.68
N GLU A 69 14.48 2.12 11.90
CA GLU A 69 15.72 2.28 11.13
C GLU A 69 15.47 2.01 9.64
N ASP A 70 14.72 0.94 9.31
CA ASP A 70 14.34 0.64 7.93
C ASP A 70 13.58 1.81 7.30
N ALA A 71 12.60 2.37 8.00
CA ALA A 71 11.84 3.53 7.53
C ALA A 71 12.74 4.76 7.25
N VAL A 72 13.72 5.03 8.10
CA VAL A 72 14.70 6.10 7.87
C VAL A 72 15.55 5.83 6.62
N LEU A 73 16.00 4.59 6.44
CA LEU A 73 16.78 4.19 5.25
C LEU A 73 15.97 4.33 3.96
N GLN A 74 14.69 3.93 3.99
CA GLN A 74 13.75 4.11 2.86
C GLN A 74 13.55 5.59 2.55
N GLY A 75 13.27 6.42 3.58
CA GLY A 75 13.10 7.86 3.41
C GLY A 75 14.35 8.53 2.84
N GLN A 76 15.54 8.14 3.27
CA GLN A 76 16.80 8.63 2.71
C GLN A 76 17.00 8.19 1.25
N ALA A 77 16.57 6.99 0.89
CA ALA A 77 16.64 6.51 -0.49
C ALA A 77 15.72 7.34 -1.40
N VAL A 78 14.49 7.60 -0.96
CA VAL A 78 13.54 8.50 -1.65
C VAL A 78 14.13 9.90 -1.78
N LEU A 79 14.70 10.44 -0.70
CA LEU A 79 15.28 11.80 -0.69
C LEU A 79 16.39 11.95 -1.73
N ARG A 80 17.29 10.95 -1.87
CA ARG A 80 18.37 10.98 -2.88
C ARG A 80 17.83 11.02 -4.30
N GLU A 81 16.88 10.16 -4.63
CA GLU A 81 16.27 10.13 -5.98
C GLU A 81 15.48 11.40 -6.27
N LEU A 82 14.77 11.92 -5.27
CA LEU A 82 14.04 13.18 -5.41
C LEU A 82 14.99 14.36 -5.64
N ALA A 83 16.14 14.40 -4.97
CA ALA A 83 17.16 15.43 -5.20
C ALA A 83 17.66 15.41 -6.64
N LEU A 84 17.96 14.23 -7.20
CA LEU A 84 18.36 14.05 -8.60
C LEU A 84 17.26 14.51 -9.57
N LEU A 85 16.01 14.17 -9.29
CA LEU A 85 14.88 14.65 -10.11
C LEU A 85 14.75 16.17 -10.10
N ILE A 86 15.01 16.78 -8.94
CA ILE A 86 15.01 18.25 -8.81
C ILE A 86 16.17 18.88 -9.58
N GLU A 87 17.35 18.28 -9.56
CA GLU A 87 18.49 18.72 -10.38
C GLU A 87 18.16 18.65 -11.89
N ASP A 88 17.45 17.61 -12.32
CA ASP A 88 16.92 17.44 -13.68
C ASP A 88 15.74 18.39 -14.03
N GLY A 89 15.41 19.31 -13.15
CA GLY A 89 14.38 20.34 -13.37
C GLY A 89 12.94 19.92 -13.01
N PHE A 90 12.74 18.74 -12.41
CA PHE A 90 11.41 18.32 -11.92
C PHE A 90 11.04 19.13 -10.66
N ARG A 91 9.83 19.72 -10.65
CA ARG A 91 9.34 20.54 -9.55
C ARG A 91 7.90 20.16 -9.19
N PRO A 92 7.72 19.04 -8.47
CA PRO A 92 6.37 18.59 -8.12
C PRO A 92 5.72 19.59 -7.15
N ARG A 93 4.50 19.98 -7.48
CA ARG A 93 3.67 20.79 -6.59
C ARG A 93 2.78 19.95 -5.69
N VAL A 94 2.58 18.69 -6.04
CA VAL A 94 1.84 17.73 -5.24
C VAL A 94 2.67 16.44 -5.13
N VAL A 95 2.85 15.99 -3.91
CA VAL A 95 3.49 14.71 -3.58
C VAL A 95 2.47 13.84 -2.86
N VAL A 96 2.28 12.61 -3.34
CA VAL A 96 1.44 11.60 -2.70
C VAL A 96 2.32 10.42 -2.31
N SER A 97 2.47 10.17 -1.01
CA SER A 97 3.31 9.09 -0.51
C SER A 97 2.51 8.05 0.27
N HIS A 98 2.85 6.76 0.10
CA HIS A 98 2.35 5.72 0.99
C HIS A 98 3.10 5.78 2.31
N ALA A 99 2.37 6.04 3.38
CA ALA A 99 2.92 6.25 4.72
C ALA A 99 3.19 4.93 5.47
N GLY A 100 4.02 5.02 6.50
CA GLY A 100 4.32 3.92 7.43
C GLY A 100 5.59 3.15 7.14
N MET A 101 6.17 3.32 5.94
CA MET A 101 7.48 2.76 5.57
C MET A 101 8.56 3.84 5.46
N GLY A 102 8.29 5.05 5.92
CA GLY A 102 9.23 6.15 5.93
C GLY A 102 9.37 6.92 4.61
N LEU A 103 8.59 6.57 3.59
CA LEU A 103 8.73 7.15 2.25
C LEU A 103 8.45 8.65 2.21
N GLY A 104 7.61 9.14 3.11
CA GLY A 104 7.22 10.55 3.24
C GLY A 104 8.02 11.36 4.25
N LEU A 105 8.96 10.73 5.00
CA LEU A 105 9.61 11.34 6.17
C LEU A 105 10.28 12.68 5.89
N PHE A 106 10.93 12.82 4.73
CA PHE A 106 11.81 13.96 4.43
C PHE A 106 11.33 14.82 3.25
N ILE A 107 10.08 14.65 2.83
CA ILE A 107 9.55 15.37 1.65
C ILE A 107 9.54 16.87 1.87
N LYS A 108 9.08 17.32 3.03
CA LYS A 108 8.96 18.75 3.34
C LYS A 108 10.33 19.42 3.58
N ASP A 109 11.37 18.65 3.91
CA ASP A 109 12.73 19.18 4.03
C ASP A 109 13.30 19.61 2.67
N LEU A 110 12.93 18.90 1.59
CA LEU A 110 13.41 19.17 0.24
C LEU A 110 12.42 20.01 -0.59
N LEU A 111 11.12 19.84 -0.31
CA LEU A 111 10.01 20.48 -1.02
C LEU A 111 9.05 21.17 -0.03
N PRO A 112 9.47 22.22 0.69
CA PRO A 112 8.66 22.86 1.73
C PRO A 112 7.33 23.42 1.20
N ASP A 113 7.30 23.89 -0.04
CA ASP A 113 6.14 24.51 -0.69
C ASP A 113 5.23 23.52 -1.44
N ALA A 114 5.66 22.25 -1.60
CA ALA A 114 4.83 21.24 -2.23
C ALA A 114 3.74 20.76 -1.28
N LEU A 115 2.53 20.55 -1.82
CA LEU A 115 1.45 19.91 -1.08
C LEU A 115 1.78 18.41 -0.90
N HIS A 116 1.99 17.98 0.34
CA HIS A 116 2.28 16.60 0.68
C HIS A 116 1.03 15.90 1.23
N VAL A 117 0.57 14.88 0.51
CA VAL A 117 -0.56 14.02 0.89
C VAL A 117 -0.02 12.65 1.29
N GLY A 118 -0.18 12.28 2.55
CA GLY A 118 0.16 10.95 3.05
C GLY A 118 -1.02 9.99 2.90
N TYR A 119 -0.80 8.80 2.35
CA TYR A 119 -1.79 7.72 2.33
C TYR A 119 -1.51 6.76 3.49
N PHE A 120 -2.40 6.73 4.49
CA PHE A 120 -2.24 6.02 5.76
C PHE A 120 -3.14 4.79 5.80
N GLU A 121 -2.58 3.64 5.49
CA GLU A 121 -3.33 2.38 5.46
C GLU A 121 -3.49 1.75 6.84
N TRP A 122 -2.53 1.91 7.76
CA TRP A 122 -2.51 1.21 9.02
C TRP A 122 -1.90 2.02 10.17
N TYR A 123 -2.49 1.86 11.38
CA TYR A 123 -1.92 2.30 12.63
C TYR A 123 -1.92 1.13 13.63
N PHE A 124 -0.77 0.83 14.23
CA PHE A 124 -0.61 -0.36 15.07
C PHE A 124 -1.21 -0.13 16.45
N ARG A 125 -2.32 -0.83 16.74
CA ARG A 125 -2.95 -0.90 18.06
C ARG A 125 -2.79 -2.30 18.61
N SER A 126 -2.15 -2.42 19.78
CA SER A 126 -1.88 -3.71 20.41
C SER A 126 -3.15 -4.54 20.64
N PHE A 127 -4.26 -3.92 21.04
CA PHE A 127 -5.52 -4.63 21.26
C PHE A 127 -6.13 -5.22 19.99
N THR A 128 -6.01 -4.52 18.87
CA THR A 128 -6.49 -5.01 17.56
C THR A 128 -5.67 -6.22 17.15
N THR A 129 -4.35 -6.13 17.24
CA THR A 129 -3.44 -7.21 16.85
C THR A 129 -3.58 -8.44 17.77
N LYS A 130 -3.77 -8.23 19.09
CA LYS A 130 -3.94 -9.32 20.05
C LYS A 130 -5.16 -10.20 19.74
N ASN A 131 -6.24 -9.61 19.26
CA ASN A 131 -7.46 -10.35 18.93
C ASN A 131 -7.34 -11.17 17.64
N LEU A 132 -6.37 -10.82 16.79
CA LEU A 132 -6.19 -11.44 15.47
C LEU A 132 -5.04 -12.45 15.43
N LEU A 133 -4.07 -12.36 16.35
CA LEU A 133 -2.89 -13.22 16.36
C LEU A 133 -2.83 -14.04 17.65
N ALA A 134 -2.84 -15.35 17.53
CA ALA A 134 -2.45 -16.25 18.62
C ALA A 134 -0.99 -15.96 19.03
N ASN A 135 -0.68 -15.97 20.33
CA ASN A 135 0.67 -15.74 20.88
C ASN A 135 1.19 -14.29 20.78
N PHE A 136 0.31 -13.29 20.78
CA PHE A 136 0.69 -11.88 20.84
C PHE A 136 1.00 -11.49 22.31
N ASP A 137 2.23 -11.75 22.74
CA ASP A 137 2.72 -11.48 24.10
C ASP A 137 3.04 -9.99 24.35
N LEU A 138 3.49 -9.66 25.55
CA LEU A 138 3.85 -8.29 25.93
C LEU A 138 4.99 -7.75 25.05
N ASN A 139 6.00 -8.56 24.75
CA ASN A 139 7.12 -8.15 23.91
C ASN A 139 6.66 -7.78 22.50
N ALA A 140 5.78 -8.60 21.89
CA ALA A 140 5.16 -8.31 20.61
C ALA A 140 4.30 -7.03 20.64
N GLN A 141 3.59 -6.76 21.75
CA GLN A 141 2.81 -5.55 21.95
C GLN A 141 3.70 -4.30 21.97
N LEU A 142 4.77 -4.32 22.75
CA LEU A 142 5.73 -3.21 22.86
C LEU A 142 6.40 -2.93 21.50
N LYS A 143 6.88 -3.98 20.84
CA LYS A 143 7.45 -3.88 19.49
C LYS A 143 6.45 -3.28 18.49
N SER A 144 5.21 -3.76 18.50
CA SER A 144 4.14 -3.29 17.59
C SER A 144 3.86 -1.80 17.78
N GLY A 145 3.83 -1.32 19.05
CA GLY A 145 3.60 0.09 19.36
C GLY A 145 4.65 1.02 18.75
N LEU A 146 5.93 0.61 18.81
CA LEU A 146 7.03 1.40 18.26
C LEU A 146 7.09 1.45 16.72
N ARG A 147 6.40 0.56 16.03
CA ARG A 147 6.22 0.66 14.57
C ARG A 147 5.45 1.90 14.13
N ASN A 148 4.76 2.57 15.04
CA ASN A 148 4.07 3.82 14.75
C ASN A 148 4.99 5.05 14.71
N LEU A 149 6.25 4.96 15.13
CA LEU A 149 7.16 6.11 15.14
C LEU A 149 7.28 6.80 13.77
N PRO A 150 7.60 6.10 12.67
CA PRO A 150 7.64 6.73 11.36
C PRO A 150 6.25 7.22 10.90
N ILE A 151 5.17 6.50 11.23
CA ILE A 151 3.80 6.91 10.91
C ILE A 151 3.45 8.24 11.57
N LEU A 152 3.78 8.40 12.84
CA LEU A 152 3.54 9.64 13.58
C LEU A 152 4.34 10.81 13.02
N GLN A 153 5.59 10.58 12.65
CA GLN A 153 6.41 11.60 12.00
C GLN A 153 5.85 12.00 10.62
N GLU A 154 5.42 11.04 9.82
CA GLU A 154 4.79 11.32 8.53
C GLU A 154 3.45 12.06 8.69
N LEU A 155 2.64 11.72 9.73
CA LEU A 155 1.42 12.45 10.07
C LEU A 155 1.71 13.91 10.47
N GLU A 156 2.78 14.16 11.20
CA GLU A 156 3.18 15.51 11.58
C GLU A 156 3.60 16.33 10.36
N CYS A 157 4.44 15.74 9.50
CA CYS A 157 5.07 16.45 8.38
C CYS A 157 4.15 16.65 7.16
N CYS A 158 3.20 15.75 6.85
CA CYS A 158 2.33 15.90 5.69
C CYS A 158 1.31 17.04 5.88
N ASP A 159 0.81 17.61 4.79
CA ASP A 159 -0.26 18.62 4.86
C ASP A 159 -1.64 17.98 5.05
N PHE A 160 -1.89 16.86 4.37
CA PHE A 160 -3.13 16.10 4.44
C PHE A 160 -2.86 14.59 4.51
N GLY A 161 -3.74 13.88 5.19
CA GLY A 161 -3.72 12.43 5.22
C GLY A 161 -4.99 11.84 4.60
N VAL A 162 -4.82 10.74 3.88
CA VAL A 162 -5.90 9.92 3.32
C VAL A 162 -5.87 8.55 3.98
N VAL A 163 -7.03 8.03 4.35
CA VAL A 163 -7.23 6.69 4.89
C VAL A 163 -8.35 5.98 4.13
N PRO A 164 -8.30 4.65 3.91
CA PRO A 164 -9.28 3.95 3.08
C PRO A 164 -10.68 3.84 3.70
N THR A 165 -10.78 3.78 5.04
CA THR A 165 -12.06 3.54 5.73
C THR A 165 -12.17 4.32 7.04
N GLU A 166 -13.40 4.54 7.51
CA GLU A 166 -13.68 5.14 8.83
C GLU A 166 -13.10 4.29 9.98
N TRP A 167 -13.13 2.97 9.85
CA TRP A 167 -12.52 2.10 10.85
C TRP A 167 -11.01 2.32 10.96
N GLN A 168 -10.30 2.40 9.83
CA GLN A 168 -8.86 2.70 9.83
C GLN A 168 -8.60 4.08 10.42
N LYS A 169 -9.37 5.12 10.03
CA LYS A 169 -9.29 6.46 10.62
C LYS A 169 -9.42 6.42 12.15
N SER A 170 -10.36 5.65 12.67
CA SER A 170 -10.61 5.53 14.11
C SER A 170 -9.44 4.92 14.89
N GLN A 171 -8.53 4.19 14.23
CA GLN A 171 -7.34 3.63 14.86
C GLN A 171 -6.23 4.66 15.11
N PHE A 172 -6.24 5.78 14.39
CA PHE A 172 -5.24 6.85 14.56
C PHE A 172 -5.49 7.66 15.84
N PRO A 173 -4.44 8.31 16.42
CA PRO A 173 -4.61 9.19 17.57
C PRO A 173 -5.60 10.31 17.27
N ARG A 174 -6.44 10.65 18.24
CA ARG A 174 -7.48 11.68 18.08
C ARG A 174 -6.93 13.02 17.57
N ALA A 175 -5.73 13.39 18.00
CA ALA A 175 -5.06 14.62 17.59
C ALA A 175 -4.84 14.74 16.08
N TYR A 176 -4.77 13.61 15.35
CA TYR A 176 -4.55 13.61 13.91
C TYR A 176 -5.81 13.25 13.08
N GLN A 177 -6.91 12.88 13.73
CA GLN A 177 -8.10 12.43 12.98
C GLN A 177 -8.73 13.53 12.11
N GLU A 178 -8.63 14.80 12.52
CA GLU A 178 -9.10 15.93 11.72
C GLU A 178 -8.27 16.15 10.45
N LYS A 179 -6.99 15.79 10.49
CA LYS A 179 -6.07 15.83 9.34
C LYS A 179 -6.32 14.70 8.33
N LEU A 180 -7.03 13.63 8.75
CA LEU A 180 -7.29 12.45 7.95
C LEU A 180 -8.66 12.51 7.26
N THR A 181 -8.66 12.37 5.94
CA THR A 181 -9.88 12.25 5.12
C THR A 181 -10.05 10.81 4.68
N VAL A 182 -11.28 10.29 4.79
CA VAL A 182 -11.60 8.94 4.33
C VAL A 182 -11.88 8.97 2.83
N ILE A 183 -11.04 8.28 2.06
CA ILE A 183 -11.21 8.07 0.63
C ILE A 183 -10.89 6.60 0.34
N PHE A 184 -11.92 5.85 -0.08
CA PHE A 184 -11.77 4.45 -0.45
C PHE A 184 -10.95 4.29 -1.74
N ASP A 185 -10.13 3.25 -1.84
CA ASP A 185 -9.21 3.00 -2.98
C ASP A 185 -9.91 2.87 -4.33
N GLY A 186 -11.19 2.51 -4.30
CA GLY A 186 -11.97 2.28 -5.49
C GLY A 186 -11.75 0.89 -6.11
N ILE A 187 -12.67 0.53 -6.97
CA ILE A 187 -12.63 -0.70 -7.77
C ILE A 187 -13.04 -0.32 -9.20
N ASP A 188 -12.33 -0.84 -10.17
CA ASP A 188 -12.74 -0.70 -11.57
C ASP A 188 -14.00 -1.53 -11.84
N THR A 189 -15.16 -0.87 -11.77
CA THR A 189 -16.47 -1.50 -12.00
C THR A 189 -16.75 -1.77 -13.47
N SER A 190 -15.91 -1.31 -14.38
CA SER A 190 -15.99 -1.68 -15.81
C SER A 190 -15.34 -3.04 -16.07
N PHE A 191 -14.35 -3.41 -15.25
CA PHE A 191 -13.67 -4.69 -15.31
C PHE A 191 -14.33 -5.73 -14.37
N PHE A 192 -14.63 -5.35 -13.13
CA PHE A 192 -15.29 -6.22 -12.14
C PHE A 192 -16.81 -6.06 -12.24
N LEU A 193 -17.39 -6.61 -13.29
CA LEU A 193 -18.84 -6.62 -13.51
C LEU A 193 -19.44 -7.96 -13.12
N PRO A 194 -20.72 -7.96 -12.63
CA PRO A 194 -21.52 -9.18 -12.63
C PRO A 194 -21.58 -9.73 -14.06
N HIS A 195 -21.40 -11.00 -14.20
CA HIS A 195 -21.44 -11.61 -15.52
C HIS A 195 -22.90 -11.71 -16.01
N ASN A 196 -23.29 -10.82 -16.93
CA ASN A 196 -24.65 -10.77 -17.48
C ASN A 196 -24.84 -11.67 -18.72
N ASP A 197 -23.86 -12.53 -19.06
CA ASP A 197 -23.99 -13.48 -20.15
C ASP A 197 -24.92 -14.64 -19.72
N PRO A 198 -26.12 -14.78 -20.35
CA PRO A 198 -27.06 -15.84 -19.99
C PRO A 198 -26.48 -17.26 -20.16
N GLN A 199 -25.50 -17.44 -21.06
CA GLN A 199 -24.86 -18.74 -21.26
C GLN A 199 -23.88 -19.08 -20.10
N ARG A 200 -23.26 -18.07 -19.49
CA ARG A 200 -22.38 -18.23 -18.32
C ARG A 200 -23.13 -18.22 -16.99
N LEU A 201 -24.37 -17.73 -16.97
CA LEU A 201 -25.29 -17.91 -15.86
C LEU A 201 -25.89 -19.30 -15.80
N GLN A 202 -25.80 -20.09 -16.89
CA GLN A 202 -26.14 -21.52 -16.84
C GLN A 202 -25.15 -22.23 -15.92
N LYS A 203 -25.69 -22.90 -14.91
CA LYS A 203 -24.89 -23.73 -14.04
C LYS A 203 -24.17 -24.78 -14.87
N GLN A 204 -22.85 -24.70 -14.91
CA GLN A 204 -21.99 -25.65 -15.60
C GLN A 204 -21.06 -26.31 -14.59
N ASP A 205 -20.69 -27.53 -14.85
CA ASP A 205 -19.68 -28.23 -14.04
C ASP A 205 -18.36 -27.45 -14.12
N LEU A 206 -17.76 -27.19 -12.95
CA LEU A 206 -16.49 -26.49 -12.85
C LEU A 206 -15.36 -27.51 -12.71
N THR A 207 -14.47 -27.56 -13.68
CA THR A 207 -13.26 -28.40 -13.61
C THR A 207 -12.06 -27.56 -13.19
N ILE A 208 -11.45 -27.93 -12.08
CA ILE A 208 -10.24 -27.31 -11.53
C ILE A 208 -9.08 -28.27 -11.73
N ARG A 209 -8.01 -27.79 -12.36
CA ARG A 209 -6.78 -28.58 -12.52
C ARG A 209 -5.75 -28.20 -11.46
N ASN A 210 -5.28 -29.19 -10.71
CA ASN A 210 -4.11 -29.04 -9.87
C ASN A 210 -2.87 -28.93 -10.79
N ARG A 211 -2.18 -27.80 -10.76
CA ARG A 211 -1.02 -27.56 -11.65
C ARG A 211 0.21 -28.37 -11.29
N GLU A 212 0.34 -28.77 -10.03
CA GLU A 212 1.49 -29.57 -9.55
C GLU A 212 1.33 -31.05 -9.88
N THR A 213 0.14 -31.60 -9.67
CA THR A 213 -0.13 -33.02 -9.86
C THR A 213 -0.71 -33.37 -11.23
N GLY A 214 -1.23 -32.37 -11.96
CA GLY A 214 -1.96 -32.55 -13.21
C GLY A 214 -3.36 -33.16 -13.03
N GLN A 215 -3.81 -33.42 -11.80
CA GLN A 215 -5.13 -33.95 -11.52
C GLN A 215 -6.23 -32.94 -11.75
N ASP A 216 -7.32 -33.42 -12.37
CA ASP A 216 -8.54 -32.64 -12.54
C ASP A 216 -9.56 -33.03 -11.45
N PHE A 217 -10.17 -31.99 -10.88
CA PHE A 217 -11.28 -32.12 -9.94
C PHE A 217 -12.50 -31.41 -10.52
N THR A 218 -13.61 -32.14 -10.70
CA THR A 218 -14.84 -31.57 -11.25
C THR A 218 -15.86 -31.38 -10.15
N MET A 219 -16.37 -30.15 -10.02
CA MET A 219 -17.50 -29.81 -9.17
C MET A 219 -18.76 -29.74 -10.01
N GLU A 220 -19.79 -30.50 -9.59
CA GLU A 220 -21.08 -30.51 -10.27
C GLU A 220 -21.77 -29.14 -10.19
N ALA A 221 -22.47 -28.75 -11.26
CA ALA A 221 -23.18 -27.48 -11.39
C ALA A 221 -24.23 -27.20 -10.32
N ASN A 222 -24.75 -28.23 -9.65
CA ASN A 222 -25.73 -28.11 -8.56
C ASN A 222 -25.12 -27.78 -7.20
N LYS A 223 -23.81 -27.79 -7.07
CA LYS A 223 -23.12 -27.48 -5.81
C LYS A 223 -22.98 -25.97 -5.63
N THR A 224 -23.14 -25.52 -4.39
CA THR A 224 -22.77 -24.15 -4.02
C THR A 224 -21.28 -24.08 -3.78
N VAL A 225 -20.60 -23.19 -4.49
CA VAL A 225 -19.18 -22.96 -4.36
C VAL A 225 -18.95 -21.74 -3.50
N LEU A 226 -18.29 -21.91 -2.37
CA LEU A 226 -17.75 -20.84 -1.55
C LEU A 226 -16.26 -20.72 -1.85
N SER A 227 -15.82 -19.54 -2.27
CA SER A 227 -14.42 -19.31 -2.59
C SER A 227 -13.80 -18.25 -1.69
N TYR A 228 -12.51 -18.44 -1.40
CA TYR A 228 -11.69 -17.47 -0.71
C TYR A 228 -10.49 -17.12 -1.61
N ALA A 229 -10.37 -15.84 -1.94
CA ALA A 229 -9.31 -15.35 -2.79
C ALA A 229 -8.55 -14.22 -2.10
N THR A 230 -7.26 -14.42 -1.90
CA THR A 230 -6.36 -13.44 -1.30
C THR A 230 -4.92 -13.72 -1.73
N ARG A 231 -4.03 -12.74 -1.58
CA ARG A 231 -2.59 -12.92 -1.84
C ARG A 231 -1.88 -13.82 -0.81
N GLY A 232 -2.51 -14.09 0.35
CA GLY A 232 -1.96 -14.96 1.40
C GLY A 232 -3.06 -15.49 2.31
N MET A 233 -2.98 -16.76 2.72
CA MET A 233 -3.93 -17.43 3.61
C MET A 233 -3.55 -17.15 5.06
N GLU A 234 -3.69 -15.89 5.47
CA GLU A 234 -3.23 -15.38 6.75
C GLU A 234 -4.39 -15.19 7.73
N PRO A 235 -4.16 -15.32 9.06
CA PRO A 235 -5.18 -15.05 10.09
C PRO A 235 -5.75 -13.61 9.98
N LEU A 236 -4.91 -12.61 9.70
CA LEU A 236 -5.33 -11.22 9.55
C LEU A 236 -6.27 -10.97 8.36
N ARG A 237 -6.41 -11.95 7.47
CA ARG A 237 -7.30 -11.92 6.30
C ARG A 237 -8.56 -12.76 6.48
N GLY A 238 -8.78 -13.31 7.68
CA GLY A 238 -9.95 -14.12 8.01
C GLY A 238 -9.93 -15.52 7.43
N PHE A 239 -8.76 -16.05 6.99
CA PHE A 239 -8.68 -17.40 6.43
C PHE A 239 -9.09 -18.50 7.42
N PRO A 240 -8.66 -18.48 8.71
CA PRO A 240 -9.11 -19.47 9.68
C PRO A 240 -10.63 -19.45 9.91
N GLU A 241 -11.26 -18.27 9.86
CA GLU A 241 -12.70 -18.09 9.99
C GLU A 241 -13.42 -18.68 8.78
N PHE A 242 -12.93 -18.40 7.58
CA PHE A 242 -13.46 -19.00 6.34
C PHE A 242 -13.40 -20.54 6.38
N MET A 243 -12.30 -21.11 6.89
CA MET A 243 -12.13 -22.57 6.97
C MET A 243 -13.01 -23.23 8.04
N ARG A 244 -13.55 -22.46 9.01
CA ARG A 244 -14.48 -22.96 10.04
C ARG A 244 -15.95 -22.83 9.64
N ALA A 245 -16.25 -21.96 8.72
CA ALA A 245 -17.62 -21.70 8.24
C ALA A 245 -18.12 -22.79 7.32
#